data_90b8afb0065a8b865658c62b310f3ea0
#
_entry.id   90b8afb0065a8b865658c62b310f3ea0
#
_cell.length_a   1.000
_cell.length_b   1.000
_cell.length_c   1.000
_cell.angle_alpha   90.00
_cell.angle_beta   90.00
_cell.angle_gamma   90.00
#
_symmetry.space_group_name_H-M   'P 1'
#
loop_
_entity.id
_entity.type
_entity.pdbx_description
1 polymer ?
#
loop_
_entity_poly.entity_id
_entity_poly.type
_entity_poly.pdbx_seq_one_letter_code
_entity_poly.pdbx_strand_id
1 'polypeptide(L)'
;HPDIVGYAKWAAALRPVFETVGLAPAWPDDFSTEVGFVSLFDGHDLTGWEYAGGPVFKAKAATDDGRYVVRNGRLVVTVSHKGQENRILWTTTKFPRNFTLKLEFRASPNADSGIFVREPQLQCRDFIIAGPFAILKHYRPLDWNEIVVTVRSGLAHCTCNGEVLVDAMPIPATGPIGLESDHGQIEYRRIRIQEAR
;
A
#
# COMPACT_ATOMS: atom_id res chain seq x y z
N HIS A 1 20.64 -25.49 -12.67
CA HIS A 1 21.07 -24.18 -12.19
C HIS A 1 20.08 -23.14 -12.68
N PRO A 2 19.61 -22.21 -11.82
CA PRO A 2 18.79 -21.12 -12.28
C PRO A 2 19.57 -20.28 -13.29
N ASP A 3 18.91 -19.88 -14.37
CA ASP A 3 19.47 -18.94 -15.34
C ASP A 3 19.53 -17.51 -14.76
N ILE A 4 20.07 -16.57 -15.53
CA ILE A 4 20.20 -15.16 -15.12
C ILE A 4 18.83 -14.57 -14.71
N VAL A 5 17.77 -14.97 -15.38
CA VAL A 5 16.40 -14.51 -15.06
C VAL A 5 15.94 -15.10 -13.71
N GLY A 6 16.29 -16.36 -13.46
CA GLY A 6 16.01 -17.00 -12.18
C GLY A 6 16.77 -16.36 -11.02
N TYR A 7 18.05 -16.01 -11.21
CA TYR A 7 18.83 -15.27 -10.20
C TYR A 7 18.27 -13.87 -9.94
N ALA A 8 17.86 -13.15 -10.99
CA ALA A 8 17.23 -11.84 -10.84
C ALA A 8 15.92 -11.89 -10.03
N LYS A 9 15.08 -12.91 -10.28
CA LYS A 9 13.86 -13.16 -9.50
C LYS A 9 14.18 -13.50 -8.03
N TRP A 10 15.21 -14.31 -7.79
CA TRP A 10 15.65 -14.65 -6.43
C TRP A 10 16.19 -13.41 -5.69
N ALA A 11 17.03 -12.62 -6.34
CA ALA A 11 17.56 -11.38 -5.77
C ALA A 11 16.44 -10.39 -5.44
N ALA A 12 15.45 -10.25 -6.32
CA ALA A 12 14.28 -9.41 -6.08
C ALA A 12 13.44 -9.93 -4.91
N ALA A 13 13.23 -11.25 -4.80
CA ALA A 13 12.49 -11.86 -3.70
C ALA A 13 13.19 -11.73 -2.34
N LEU A 14 14.54 -11.83 -2.33
CA LEU A 14 15.32 -11.73 -1.09
C LEU A 14 15.63 -10.29 -0.68
N ARG A 15 15.57 -9.34 -1.62
CA ARG A 15 15.87 -7.93 -1.34
C ARG A 15 15.07 -7.35 -0.17
N PRO A 16 13.73 -7.52 -0.07
CA PRO A 16 12.97 -7.04 1.08
C PRO A 16 13.47 -7.61 2.40
N VAL A 17 13.89 -8.87 2.40
CA VAL A 17 14.46 -9.52 3.59
C VAL A 17 15.78 -8.86 3.97
N PHE A 18 16.69 -8.66 3.03
CA PHE A 18 17.98 -8.01 3.29
C PHE A 18 17.84 -6.56 3.74
N GLU A 19 16.92 -5.82 3.16
CA GLU A 19 16.60 -4.45 3.59
C GLU A 19 16.00 -4.44 5.00
N THR A 20 15.15 -5.41 5.32
CA THR A 20 14.51 -5.57 6.63
C THR A 20 15.52 -5.84 7.74
N VAL A 21 16.55 -6.65 7.46
CA VAL A 21 17.60 -6.98 8.44
C VAL A 21 18.81 -6.03 8.36
N GLY A 22 18.73 -4.97 7.55
CA GLY A 22 19.79 -3.95 7.43
C GLY A 22 21.01 -4.39 6.62
N LEU A 23 20.92 -5.49 5.88
CA LEU A 23 22.01 -6.00 5.05
C LEU A 23 22.06 -5.37 3.64
N ALA A 24 21.01 -4.69 3.23
CA ALA A 24 20.99 -3.90 2.01
C ALA A 24 20.82 -2.41 2.35
N PRO A 25 21.55 -1.51 1.69
CA PRO A 25 21.37 -0.09 1.92
C PRO A 25 19.94 0.33 1.55
N ALA A 26 19.35 1.19 2.36
CA ALA A 26 18.15 1.89 1.97
C ALA A 26 18.44 2.64 0.67
N TRP A 27 17.60 2.44 -0.34
CA TRP A 27 17.67 3.30 -1.52
C TRP A 27 17.27 4.70 -1.07
N PRO A 28 18.08 5.73 -1.33
CA PRO A 28 17.62 7.07 -1.11
C PRO A 28 16.36 7.26 -1.95
N ASP A 29 15.24 7.53 -1.30
CA ASP A 29 14.03 7.93 -1.99
C ASP A 29 14.14 9.45 -2.21
N ASP A 30 14.56 9.84 -3.41
CA ASP A 30 14.62 11.22 -3.87
C ASP A 30 13.25 11.75 -4.33
N PHE A 31 12.21 10.98 -4.07
CA PHE A 31 10.85 11.34 -4.43
C PHE A 31 10.39 12.63 -3.73
N SER A 32 9.97 13.59 -4.50
CA SER A 32 9.23 14.76 -4.04
C SER A 32 7.77 14.66 -4.44
N THR A 33 6.89 14.98 -3.51
CA THR A 33 5.44 14.97 -3.74
C THR A 33 5.07 16.00 -4.82
N GLU A 34 4.25 15.62 -5.78
CA GLU A 34 3.81 16.51 -6.88
C GLU A 34 3.02 17.70 -6.33
N VAL A 35 3.07 18.83 -7.04
CA VAL A 35 2.35 20.05 -6.67
C VAL A 35 0.86 19.77 -6.48
N GLY A 36 0.31 20.18 -5.36
CA GLY A 36 -1.09 20.00 -4.99
C GLY A 36 -1.40 18.69 -4.27
N PHE A 37 -0.49 17.74 -4.23
CA PHE A 37 -0.62 16.55 -3.38
C PHE A 37 -0.09 16.80 -1.98
N VAL A 38 -0.71 16.16 -1.00
CA VAL A 38 -0.28 16.11 0.39
C VAL A 38 0.12 14.67 0.72
N SER A 39 1.28 14.49 1.34
CA SER A 39 1.71 13.17 1.80
C SER A 39 0.84 12.70 2.97
N LEU A 40 0.40 11.45 2.92
CA LEU A 40 -0.29 10.77 4.02
C LEU A 40 0.66 9.90 4.86
N PHE A 41 1.91 9.77 4.41
CA PHE A 41 2.94 8.99 5.09
C PHE A 41 4.30 9.64 4.82
N ASP A 42 4.97 10.05 5.88
CA ASP A 42 6.24 10.78 5.81
C ASP A 42 7.49 9.89 5.68
N GLY A 43 7.30 8.56 5.75
CA GLY A 43 8.41 7.60 5.70
C GLY A 43 9.13 7.38 7.03
N HIS A 44 8.74 8.06 8.10
CA HIS A 44 9.43 8.02 9.39
C HIS A 44 8.65 7.29 10.48
N ASP A 45 7.34 7.56 10.58
CA ASP A 45 6.49 6.97 11.60
C ASP A 45 5.02 6.86 11.16
N LEU A 46 4.16 6.39 12.06
CA LEU A 46 2.74 6.17 11.85
C LEU A 46 1.88 7.37 12.31
N THR A 47 2.46 8.56 12.44
CA THR A 47 1.69 9.78 12.77
C THR A 47 0.62 10.01 11.70
N GLY A 48 -0.62 10.25 12.12
CA GLY A 48 -1.77 10.39 11.22
C GLY A 48 -2.49 9.09 10.88
N TRP A 49 -2.08 7.98 11.50
CA TRP A 49 -2.70 6.67 11.35
C TRP A 49 -3.20 6.12 12.69
N GLU A 50 -4.21 5.25 12.63
CA GLU A 50 -4.83 4.61 13.81
C GLU A 50 -5.44 3.26 13.45
N TYR A 51 -5.69 2.41 14.45
CA TYR A 51 -6.66 1.33 14.35
C TYR A 51 -8.07 1.85 14.69
N ALA A 52 -9.09 1.30 14.05
CA ALA A 52 -10.48 1.68 14.32
C ALA A 52 -10.81 1.55 15.82
N GLY A 53 -11.22 2.67 16.43
CA GLY A 53 -11.53 2.71 17.86
C GLY A 53 -10.31 2.60 18.81
N GLY A 54 -9.09 2.64 18.25
CA GLY A 54 -7.84 2.61 19.00
C GLY A 54 -7.20 3.99 19.19
N PRO A 55 -6.09 4.04 19.90
CA PRO A 55 -5.30 5.27 20.00
C PRO A 55 -4.64 5.61 18.66
N VAL A 56 -4.53 6.90 18.39
CA VAL A 56 -3.73 7.42 17.25
C VAL A 56 -2.26 7.10 17.48
N PHE A 57 -1.60 6.57 16.47
CA PHE A 57 -0.15 6.37 16.50
C PHE A 57 0.55 7.72 16.31
N LYS A 58 1.32 8.15 17.32
CA LYS A 58 2.13 9.37 17.27
C LYS A 58 3.58 9.02 17.48
N ALA A 59 4.44 9.41 16.54
CA ALA A 59 5.89 9.17 16.59
C ALA A 59 6.27 7.70 16.87
N LYS A 60 5.42 6.75 16.43
CA LYS A 60 5.69 5.32 16.54
C LYS A 60 6.09 4.78 15.18
N ALA A 61 7.23 4.13 15.11
CA ALA A 61 7.68 3.43 13.90
C ALA A 61 7.02 2.06 13.70
N ALA A 62 6.17 1.62 14.63
CA ALA A 62 5.43 0.37 14.51
C ALA A 62 4.13 0.41 15.29
N THR A 63 3.16 -0.38 14.89
CA THR A 63 1.98 -0.71 15.70
C THR A 63 2.38 -1.62 16.87
N ASP A 64 1.60 -1.59 17.95
CA ASP A 64 1.94 -2.33 19.18
C ASP A 64 1.95 -3.86 18.96
N ASP A 65 1.21 -4.35 17.97
CA ASP A 65 1.18 -5.75 17.55
C ASP A 65 2.22 -6.09 16.46
N GLY A 66 3.01 -5.13 16.02
CA GLY A 66 4.05 -5.29 15.01
C GLY A 66 3.54 -5.58 13.58
N ARG A 67 2.24 -5.42 13.32
CA ARG A 67 1.67 -5.69 11.98
C ARG A 67 2.11 -4.68 10.94
N TYR A 68 2.22 -3.43 11.33
CA TYR A 68 2.67 -2.35 10.49
C TYR A 68 3.95 -1.78 11.07
N VAL A 69 4.99 -1.74 10.27
CA VAL A 69 6.31 -1.27 10.70
C VAL A 69 6.87 -0.31 9.66
N VAL A 70 7.36 0.82 10.10
CA VAL A 70 8.07 1.76 9.23
C VAL A 70 9.53 1.35 9.15
N ARG A 71 10.02 1.12 7.94
CA ARG A 71 11.43 0.76 7.68
C ARG A 71 11.91 1.40 6.39
N ASN A 72 12.99 2.15 6.48
CA ASN A 72 13.66 2.73 5.31
C ASN A 72 12.69 3.50 4.39
N GLY A 73 11.88 4.40 4.94
CA GLY A 73 10.92 5.20 4.17
C GLY A 73 9.67 4.45 3.67
N ARG A 74 9.44 3.22 4.16
CA ARG A 74 8.32 2.38 3.72
C ARG A 74 7.48 1.92 4.90
N LEU A 75 6.19 1.81 4.66
CA LEU A 75 5.26 1.14 5.54
C LEU A 75 5.20 -0.34 5.15
N VAL A 76 5.72 -1.19 6.01
CA VAL A 76 5.78 -2.64 5.83
C VAL A 76 4.63 -3.29 6.57
N VAL A 77 3.76 -3.98 5.85
CA VAL A 77 2.78 -4.89 6.42
C VAL A 77 3.48 -6.23 6.62
N THR A 78 3.67 -6.61 7.87
CA THR A 78 4.37 -7.86 8.20
C THR A 78 3.44 -9.07 8.01
N VAL A 79 4.03 -10.25 7.89
CA VAL A 79 3.27 -11.50 7.78
C VAL A 79 2.38 -11.65 9.01
N SER A 80 1.08 -11.83 8.79
CA SER A 80 0.12 -12.07 9.86
C SER A 80 0.43 -13.40 10.57
N HIS A 81 0.42 -13.39 11.88
CA HIS A 81 0.49 -14.61 12.66
C HIS A 81 -0.82 -15.40 12.52
N LYS A 82 -0.74 -16.71 12.31
CA LYS A 82 -1.91 -17.59 12.27
C LYS A 82 -2.83 -17.36 13.46
N GLY A 83 -4.14 -17.17 13.18
CA GLY A 83 -5.17 -17.02 14.21
C GLY A 83 -5.43 -15.59 14.67
N GLN A 84 -4.83 -14.60 14.06
CA GLN A 84 -5.17 -13.20 14.33
C GLN A 84 -6.08 -12.65 13.22
N GLU A 85 -7.12 -11.93 13.63
CA GLU A 85 -8.03 -11.25 12.70
C GLU A 85 -7.27 -10.24 11.83
N ASN A 86 -7.74 -10.06 10.61
CA ASN A 86 -7.26 -9.00 9.74
C ASN A 86 -7.44 -7.65 10.42
N ARG A 87 -6.45 -6.78 10.28
CA ARG A 87 -6.53 -5.42 10.80
C ARG A 87 -6.32 -4.42 9.68
N ILE A 88 -6.96 -3.28 9.82
CA ILE A 88 -6.84 -2.18 8.89
C ILE A 88 -6.23 -0.99 9.62
N LEU A 89 -5.16 -0.47 9.06
CA LEU A 89 -4.54 0.77 9.49
C LEU A 89 -5.24 1.93 8.74
N TRP A 90 -5.94 2.78 9.47
CA TRP A 90 -6.74 3.87 8.93
C TRP A 90 -6.03 5.22 9.06
N THR A 91 -6.22 6.11 8.10
CA THR A 91 -5.90 7.53 8.32
C THR A 91 -6.82 8.13 9.37
N THR A 92 -6.29 8.97 10.24
CA THR A 92 -7.11 9.75 11.21
C THR A 92 -7.98 10.79 10.52
N THR A 93 -7.55 11.23 9.34
CA THR A 93 -8.28 12.19 8.49
C THR A 93 -9.32 11.47 7.64
N LYS A 94 -10.50 12.06 7.56
CA LYS A 94 -11.56 11.66 6.63
C LYS A 94 -11.59 12.60 5.43
N PHE A 95 -11.85 12.07 4.25
CA PHE A 95 -11.81 12.78 2.98
C PHE A 95 -13.22 12.95 2.39
N PRO A 96 -13.92 14.09 2.60
CA PRO A 96 -15.30 14.28 2.13
C PRO A 96 -15.39 14.73 0.67
N ARG A 97 -14.29 15.26 0.09
CA ARG A 97 -14.28 15.81 -1.27
C ARG A 97 -13.90 14.77 -2.30
N ASN A 98 -14.08 15.10 -3.58
CA ASN A 98 -13.42 14.39 -4.66
C ASN A 98 -11.89 14.48 -4.48
N PHE A 99 -11.18 13.42 -4.81
CA PHE A 99 -9.73 13.39 -4.67
C PHE A 99 -9.06 12.45 -5.68
N THR A 100 -7.77 12.60 -5.81
CA THR A 100 -6.88 11.58 -6.39
C THR A 100 -5.94 11.10 -5.30
N LEU A 101 -5.96 9.80 -5.01
CA LEU A 101 -5.01 9.11 -4.14
C LEU A 101 -4.00 8.39 -5.03
N LYS A 102 -2.73 8.53 -4.71
CA LYS A 102 -1.64 7.75 -5.33
C LYS A 102 -0.80 7.10 -4.26
N LEU A 103 -0.38 5.89 -4.51
CA LEU A 103 0.60 5.19 -3.70
C LEU A 103 1.34 4.14 -4.54
N GLU A 104 2.45 3.68 -4.04
CA GLU A 104 3.15 2.54 -4.62
C GLU A 104 3.14 1.38 -3.62
N PHE A 105 2.96 0.17 -4.14
CA PHE A 105 3.07 -1.05 -3.35
C PHE A 105 4.01 -2.05 -3.99
N ARG A 106 4.53 -2.95 -3.16
CA ARG A 106 5.30 -4.12 -3.56
C ARG A 106 4.81 -5.31 -2.75
N ALA A 107 4.42 -6.38 -3.42
CA ALA A 107 3.88 -7.59 -2.80
C ALA A 107 4.89 -8.73 -2.85
N SER A 108 5.02 -9.49 -1.77
CA SER A 108 5.68 -10.80 -1.79
C SER A 108 4.81 -11.82 -2.54
N PRO A 109 5.37 -12.96 -3.00
CA PRO A 109 4.59 -13.99 -3.67
C PRO A 109 3.40 -14.43 -2.80
N ASN A 110 2.23 -14.52 -3.42
CA ASN A 110 0.97 -14.89 -2.78
C ASN A 110 0.46 -13.93 -1.69
N ALA A 111 1.06 -12.75 -1.52
CA ALA A 111 0.54 -11.78 -0.58
C ALA A 111 -0.84 -11.27 -0.98
N ASP A 112 -1.69 -11.08 0.02
CA ASP A 112 -3.02 -10.49 -0.12
C ASP A 112 -3.22 -9.36 0.88
N SER A 113 -3.85 -8.29 0.43
CA SER A 113 -4.13 -7.09 1.19
C SER A 113 -5.18 -6.26 0.46
N GLY A 114 -5.49 -5.09 1.01
CA GLY A 114 -6.42 -4.16 0.41
C GLY A 114 -6.12 -2.72 0.75
N ILE A 115 -6.57 -1.85 -0.14
CA ILE A 115 -6.65 -0.42 0.09
C ILE A 115 -8.13 -0.09 0.25
N PHE A 116 -8.53 0.40 1.42
CA PHE A 116 -9.90 0.81 1.67
C PHE A 116 -10.05 2.28 1.28
N VAL A 117 -11.01 2.53 0.39
CA VAL A 117 -11.33 3.88 -0.09
C VAL A 117 -12.61 4.31 0.60
N ARG A 118 -12.47 4.96 1.74
CA ARG A 118 -13.54 5.31 2.69
C ARG A 118 -14.18 4.09 3.37
N GLU A 119 -14.63 3.07 2.62
CA GLU A 119 -15.26 1.87 3.16
C GLU A 119 -15.02 0.65 2.25
N PRO A 120 -15.35 0.69 0.93
CA PRO A 120 -15.08 -0.45 0.08
C PRO A 120 -13.60 -0.66 -0.15
N GLN A 121 -13.24 -1.94 -0.28
CA GLN A 121 -11.88 -2.40 -0.52
C GLN A 121 -11.57 -2.44 -2.01
N LEU A 122 -10.44 -1.86 -2.37
CA LEU A 122 -9.72 -2.15 -3.61
C LEU A 122 -8.68 -3.23 -3.31
N GLN A 123 -8.73 -4.35 -4.00
CA GLN A 123 -7.70 -5.39 -3.87
C GLN A 123 -6.32 -4.84 -4.20
N CYS A 124 -5.35 -5.10 -3.33
CA CYS A 124 -3.95 -4.77 -3.51
C CYS A 124 -3.11 -5.97 -3.06
N ARG A 125 -2.61 -6.75 -4.02
CA ARG A 125 -2.07 -8.07 -3.77
C ARG A 125 -1.02 -8.46 -4.82
N ASP A 126 -0.48 -9.69 -4.72
CA ASP A 126 0.26 -10.27 -5.84
C ASP A 126 -0.73 -10.61 -6.98
N PHE A 127 -0.83 -9.74 -7.97
CA PHE A 127 -1.82 -9.87 -9.04
C PHE A 127 -1.55 -11.03 -10.00
N ILE A 128 -0.42 -11.69 -9.95
CA ILE A 128 -0.18 -12.91 -10.75
C ILE A 128 -1.20 -14.00 -10.39
N ILE A 129 -1.60 -14.08 -9.12
CA ILE A 129 -2.55 -15.09 -8.63
C ILE A 129 -3.97 -14.54 -8.54
N ALA A 130 -4.19 -13.26 -8.79
CA ALA A 130 -5.48 -12.62 -8.61
C ALA A 130 -6.39 -12.89 -9.82
N GLY A 131 -7.46 -13.67 -9.68
CA GLY A 131 -8.52 -13.92 -10.63
C GLY A 131 -8.62 -12.94 -11.81
N PRO A 132 -9.48 -11.89 -11.75
CA PRO A 132 -9.64 -10.97 -12.89
C PRO A 132 -8.41 -10.10 -13.18
N PHE A 133 -7.48 -9.97 -12.24
CA PHE A 133 -6.29 -9.12 -12.37
C PHE A 133 -5.02 -9.88 -12.76
N ALA A 134 -5.08 -11.20 -12.84
CA ALA A 134 -3.92 -12.03 -13.22
C ALA A 134 -3.38 -11.72 -14.65
N ILE A 135 -4.14 -11.03 -15.46
CA ILE A 135 -3.79 -10.68 -16.85
C ILE A 135 -3.25 -9.27 -17.01
N LEU A 136 -2.99 -8.53 -15.94
CA LEU A 136 -2.40 -7.20 -16.03
C LEU A 136 -1.04 -7.26 -16.73
N LYS A 137 -0.89 -6.47 -17.78
CA LYS A 137 0.31 -6.47 -18.65
C LYS A 137 1.46 -5.67 -18.06
N HIS A 138 1.15 -4.66 -17.26
CA HIS A 138 2.12 -3.74 -16.69
C HIS A 138 2.41 -4.00 -15.20
N TYR A 139 1.77 -5.01 -14.60
CA TYR A 139 2.09 -5.41 -13.23
C TYR A 139 3.52 -5.94 -13.15
N ARG A 140 4.26 -5.48 -12.15
CA ARG A 140 5.67 -5.85 -11.90
C ARG A 140 5.74 -6.73 -10.66
N PRO A 141 5.84 -8.06 -10.81
CA PRO A 141 5.99 -8.95 -9.66
C PRO A 141 7.24 -8.62 -8.85
N LEU A 142 7.12 -8.60 -7.51
CA LEU A 142 8.21 -8.33 -6.58
C LEU A 142 8.85 -6.95 -6.72
N ASP A 143 8.23 -6.04 -7.46
CA ASP A 143 8.71 -4.68 -7.67
C ASP A 143 7.59 -3.66 -7.39
N TRP A 144 7.92 -2.38 -7.43
CA TRP A 144 6.99 -1.30 -7.13
C TRP A 144 5.95 -1.12 -8.25
N ASN A 145 4.69 -1.09 -7.83
CA ASN A 145 3.54 -0.86 -8.69
C ASN A 145 2.76 0.35 -8.17
N GLU A 146 2.38 1.26 -9.05
CA GLU A 146 1.61 2.44 -8.69
C GLU A 146 0.10 2.12 -8.74
N ILE A 147 -0.59 2.42 -7.66
CA ILE A 147 -2.05 2.49 -7.61
C ILE A 147 -2.48 3.95 -7.68
N VAL A 148 -3.41 4.23 -8.58
CA VAL A 148 -4.07 5.52 -8.65
C VAL A 148 -5.57 5.31 -8.45
N VAL A 149 -6.14 6.01 -7.48
CA VAL A 149 -7.60 6.04 -7.21
C VAL A 149 -8.10 7.45 -7.46
N THR A 150 -8.96 7.62 -8.44
CA THR A 150 -9.61 8.90 -8.73
C THR A 150 -11.07 8.84 -8.31
N VAL A 151 -11.42 9.67 -7.33
CA VAL A 151 -12.78 9.76 -6.79
C VAL A 151 -13.50 10.96 -7.38
N ARG A 152 -14.65 10.72 -8.01
CA ARG A 152 -15.54 11.75 -8.55
C ARG A 152 -16.99 11.35 -8.34
N SER A 153 -17.80 12.27 -7.78
CA SER A 153 -19.25 12.10 -7.64
C SER A 153 -19.66 10.76 -6.99
N GLY A 154 -18.96 10.34 -5.95
CA GLY A 154 -19.27 9.09 -5.23
C GLY A 154 -18.81 7.80 -5.92
N LEU A 155 -18.05 7.88 -7.00
CA LEU A 155 -17.46 6.76 -7.70
C LEU A 155 -15.93 6.85 -7.67
N ALA A 156 -15.28 5.71 -7.48
CA ALA A 156 -13.82 5.58 -7.57
C ALA A 156 -13.44 4.80 -8.83
N HIS A 157 -12.56 5.39 -9.63
CA HIS A 157 -11.85 4.75 -10.73
C HIS A 157 -10.46 4.39 -10.25
N CYS A 158 -10.06 3.13 -10.37
CA CYS A 158 -8.83 2.58 -9.81
C CYS A 158 -7.98 1.93 -10.88
N THR A 159 -6.68 2.26 -10.90
CA THR A 159 -5.71 1.67 -11.84
C THR A 159 -4.48 1.14 -11.12
N CYS A 160 -3.82 0.13 -11.74
CA CYS A 160 -2.48 -0.33 -11.38
C CYS A 160 -1.55 -0.13 -12.58
N ASN A 161 -0.50 0.65 -12.44
CA ASN A 161 0.42 1.02 -13.52
C ASN A 161 -0.31 1.51 -14.79
N GLY A 162 -1.41 2.22 -14.62
CA GLY A 162 -2.25 2.74 -15.70
C GLY A 162 -3.29 1.76 -16.26
N GLU A 163 -3.27 0.48 -15.89
CA GLU A 163 -4.30 -0.49 -16.27
C GLU A 163 -5.47 -0.48 -15.29
N VAL A 164 -6.69 -0.51 -15.81
CA VAL A 164 -7.91 -0.42 -14.98
C VAL A 164 -8.08 -1.68 -14.14
N LEU A 165 -8.18 -1.49 -12.82
CA LEU A 165 -8.60 -2.53 -11.86
C LEU A 165 -10.11 -2.49 -11.64
N VAL A 166 -10.63 -1.29 -11.37
CA VAL A 166 -12.06 -1.06 -11.14
C VAL A 166 -12.43 0.28 -11.79
N ASP A 167 -13.42 0.27 -12.66
CA ASP A 167 -13.81 1.48 -13.40
C ASP A 167 -14.75 2.40 -12.61
N ALA A 168 -15.68 1.83 -11.86
CA ALA A 168 -16.70 2.60 -11.14
C ALA A 168 -17.10 1.92 -9.82
N MET A 169 -16.30 2.06 -8.79
CA MET A 169 -16.58 1.53 -7.46
C MET A 169 -17.40 2.57 -6.67
N PRO A 170 -18.62 2.28 -6.26
CA PRO A 170 -19.41 3.18 -5.41
C PRO A 170 -18.72 3.31 -4.03
N ILE A 171 -18.60 4.54 -3.54
CA ILE A 171 -18.00 4.82 -2.25
C ILE A 171 -18.88 5.79 -1.43
N PRO A 172 -18.82 5.72 -0.09
CA PRO A 172 -19.49 6.69 0.79
C PRO A 172 -19.08 8.14 0.52
N ALA A 173 -19.91 9.10 0.94
CA ALA A 173 -19.65 10.53 0.76
C ALA A 173 -18.38 10.99 1.49
N THR A 174 -18.01 10.35 2.59
CA THR A 174 -16.82 10.67 3.39
C THR A 174 -16.28 9.42 4.07
N GLY A 175 -15.01 9.41 4.39
CA GLY A 175 -14.37 8.33 5.14
C GLY A 175 -12.84 8.41 5.05
N PRO A 176 -12.14 7.59 5.83
CA PRO A 176 -10.69 7.50 5.82
C PRO A 176 -10.17 6.66 4.65
N ILE A 177 -8.86 6.64 4.49
CA ILE A 177 -8.14 5.67 3.67
C ILE A 177 -7.59 4.58 4.62
N GLY A 178 -7.72 3.31 4.23
CA GLY A 178 -7.24 2.19 5.02
C GLY A 178 -6.27 1.31 4.24
N LEU A 179 -5.34 0.69 4.95
CA LEU A 179 -4.43 -0.33 4.44
C LEU A 179 -4.64 -1.60 5.25
N GLU A 180 -4.92 -2.71 4.59
CA GLU A 180 -5.20 -3.98 5.23
C GLU A 180 -3.93 -4.76 5.56
N SER A 181 -3.97 -5.54 6.63
CA SER A 181 -3.04 -6.61 6.90
C SER A 181 -3.79 -7.94 6.87
N ASP A 182 -3.73 -8.65 5.76
CA ASP A 182 -4.31 -9.98 5.60
C ASP A 182 -3.20 -11.04 5.65
N HIS A 183 -2.61 -11.44 4.57
CA HIS A 183 -1.52 -12.41 4.59
C HIS A 183 -0.39 -12.09 3.60
N GLY A 184 0.78 -12.64 3.87
CA GLY A 184 2.00 -12.28 3.14
C GLY A 184 2.51 -10.89 3.50
N GLN A 185 3.65 -10.52 2.94
CA GLN A 185 4.23 -9.21 3.16
C GLN A 185 3.87 -8.27 2.01
N ILE A 186 3.36 -7.10 2.36
CA ILE A 186 3.18 -5.98 1.42
C ILE A 186 3.88 -4.75 1.98
N GLU A 187 4.48 -3.99 1.11
CA GLU A 187 5.10 -2.72 1.44
C GLU A 187 4.43 -1.60 0.66
N TYR A 188 4.26 -0.47 1.33
CA TYR A 188 3.69 0.75 0.75
C TYR A 188 4.67 1.91 0.89
N ARG A 189 4.68 2.81 -0.10
CA ARG A 189 5.42 4.08 -0.06
C ARG A 189 4.72 5.16 -0.88
N ARG A 190 5.16 6.40 -0.73
CA ARG A 190 4.71 7.55 -1.53
C ARG A 190 3.18 7.71 -1.51
N ILE A 191 2.60 7.46 -0.33
CA ILE A 191 1.15 7.56 -0.13
C ILE A 191 0.79 9.04 -0.07
N ARG A 192 0.05 9.54 -1.07
CA ARG A 192 -0.26 10.94 -1.21
C ARG A 192 -1.63 11.16 -1.81
N ILE A 193 -2.27 12.26 -1.43
CA ILE A 193 -3.63 12.58 -1.85
C ILE A 193 -3.71 14.04 -2.32
N GLN A 194 -4.53 14.27 -3.33
CA GLN A 194 -4.92 15.60 -3.78
C GLN A 194 -6.44 15.71 -3.77
N GLU A 195 -6.99 16.53 -2.89
CA GLU A 195 -8.42 16.83 -2.90
C GLU A 195 -8.75 17.88 -3.98
N ALA A 196 -9.89 17.70 -4.64
CA ALA A 196 -10.43 18.71 -5.54
C ALA A 196 -10.82 19.98 -4.74
N ARG A 197 -10.52 21.12 -5.31
CA ARG A 197 -10.88 22.43 -4.75
C ARG A 197 -12.38 22.69 -4.91
#